data_eeb48e031dbadb29d108d031cf3e1938
#
_entry.id   eeb48e031dbadb29d108d031cf3e1938
#
_cell.length_a   1.000
_cell.length_b   1.000
_cell.length_c   1.000
_cell.angle_alpha   90.00
_cell.angle_beta   90.00
_cell.angle_gamma   90.00
#
_symmetry.space_group_name_H-M   'P 1'
#
loop_
_entity.id
_entity.type
_entity.pdbx_description
1 polymer ?
#
loop_
_entity_poly.entity_id
_entity_poly.type
_entity_poly.pdbx_seq_one_letter_code
_entity_poly.pdbx_strand_id
1 'polypeptide(L)'
;MNLNNKIYIIAEIGINHNGSLEIAKQLIDIAKVAGCDVVKFQKRNPDVCVPEHQKTIMRDTPWGRMSYLDYKYKVEFDKPDYDEIDLYCKSKDIDWSASPWDIDSLNFLNKYDIPFIKIPSALLTDLELIKESARSNKELIISTGMSTLEEVDNAVQTIKNANSNCQYSILHCNSSYPAPIEDLNLKCINTLQERYQCRVGYSGHEFGLTTTIASICMGASIIERHVTLDRTMWGTDQMCSVEPQGLIKLVRGIKELNLALGDGEKKVTANEIEIRKKLRK
;
A
#
# COMPACT_ATOMS: atom_id res chain seq x y z
N MET A 1 -19.91 1.75 -15.84
CA MET A 1 -19.09 1.70 -14.59
C MET A 1 -20.04 1.56 -13.41
N ASN A 2 -19.86 0.55 -12.57
CA ASN A 2 -20.73 0.36 -11.39
C ASN A 2 -20.44 1.48 -10.36
N LEU A 3 -21.45 2.27 -10.03
CA LEU A 3 -21.43 3.42 -9.11
C LEU A 3 -21.11 3.07 -7.63
N ASN A 4 -20.80 1.81 -7.33
CA ASN A 4 -20.55 1.31 -5.97
C ASN A 4 -19.13 0.73 -5.77
N ASN A 5 -18.15 1.06 -6.60
CA ASN A 5 -16.80 0.58 -6.36
C ASN A 5 -16.16 1.40 -5.24
N LYS A 6 -16.27 0.88 -4.01
CA LYS A 6 -15.52 1.39 -2.86
C LYS A 6 -14.03 1.43 -3.19
N ILE A 7 -13.39 2.59 -2.99
CA ILE A 7 -11.93 2.70 -3.04
C ILE A 7 -11.35 1.98 -1.83
N TYR A 8 -10.43 1.05 -2.04
CA TYR A 8 -9.77 0.28 -0.98
C TYR A 8 -8.51 1.02 -0.52
N ILE A 9 -8.43 1.36 0.77
CA ILE A 9 -7.39 2.23 1.31
C ILE A 9 -6.48 1.45 2.25
N ILE A 10 -5.21 1.34 1.86
CA ILE A 10 -4.14 0.66 2.57
C ILE A 10 -3.28 1.69 3.30
N ALA A 11 -3.25 1.64 4.62
CA ALA A 11 -2.32 2.40 5.44
C ALA A 11 -1.03 1.58 5.60
N GLU A 12 0.03 1.94 4.87
CA GLU A 12 1.33 1.27 4.94
C GLU A 12 2.09 1.75 6.18
N ILE A 13 2.09 0.95 7.23
CA ILE A 13 2.92 1.15 8.41
C ILE A 13 4.38 0.84 8.08
N GLY A 14 4.59 -0.17 7.22
CA GLY A 14 5.90 -0.59 6.78
C GLY A 14 6.82 -0.94 7.96
N ILE A 15 7.88 -0.16 8.12
CA ILE A 15 8.81 -0.24 9.27
C ILE A 15 8.76 1.03 10.15
N ASN A 16 7.79 1.90 9.95
CA ASN A 16 7.67 3.17 10.69
C ASN A 16 7.37 2.97 12.19
N HIS A 17 7.03 1.75 12.59
CA HIS A 17 6.91 1.36 14.00
C HIS A 17 8.27 1.26 14.72
N ASN A 18 9.40 1.27 14.00
CA ASN A 18 10.76 1.24 14.58
C ASN A 18 10.98 0.07 15.59
N GLY A 19 10.38 -1.10 15.36
CA GLY A 19 10.47 -2.25 16.26
C GLY A 19 9.69 -2.10 17.57
N SER A 20 8.77 -1.13 17.66
CA SER A 20 7.91 -0.91 18.82
C SER A 20 6.47 -1.34 18.52
N LEU A 21 5.99 -2.34 19.24
CA LEU A 21 4.61 -2.80 19.16
C LEU A 21 3.62 -1.71 19.59
N GLU A 22 4.01 -0.87 20.56
CA GLU A 22 3.18 0.26 20.99
C GLU A 22 2.99 1.29 19.89
N ILE A 23 4.06 1.66 19.17
CA ILE A 23 3.95 2.55 18.00
C ILE A 23 3.12 1.90 16.90
N ALA A 24 3.29 0.61 16.65
CA ALA A 24 2.48 -0.12 15.68
C ALA A 24 0.98 -0.05 16.03
N LYS A 25 0.59 -0.25 17.29
CA LYS A 25 -0.80 -0.13 17.75
C LYS A 25 -1.36 1.29 17.60
N GLN A 26 -0.56 2.31 17.89
CA GLN A 26 -0.96 3.70 17.66
C GLN A 26 -1.21 3.98 16.18
N LEU A 27 -0.39 3.44 15.28
CA LEU A 27 -0.57 3.58 13.84
C LEU A 27 -1.82 2.82 13.34
N ILE A 28 -2.11 1.65 13.91
CA ILE A 28 -3.36 0.90 13.66
C ILE A 28 -4.59 1.74 14.08
N ASP A 29 -4.56 2.32 15.28
CA ASP A 29 -5.64 3.16 15.79
C ASP A 29 -5.90 4.37 14.89
N ILE A 30 -4.84 5.04 14.45
CA ILE A 30 -4.92 6.18 13.54
C ILE A 30 -5.52 5.76 12.18
N ALA A 31 -5.08 4.64 11.62
CA ALA A 31 -5.62 4.10 10.37
C ALA A 31 -7.12 3.79 10.49
N LYS A 32 -7.53 3.15 11.60
CA LYS A 32 -8.96 2.87 11.89
C LYS A 32 -9.76 4.16 12.01
N VAL A 33 -9.30 5.12 12.81
CA VAL A 33 -9.99 6.42 13.01
C VAL A 33 -10.11 7.20 11.70
N ALA A 34 -9.07 7.16 10.86
CA ALA A 34 -9.13 7.78 9.54
C ALA A 34 -10.11 7.08 8.59
N GLY A 35 -10.43 5.81 8.84
CA GLY A 35 -11.34 4.99 8.05
C GLY A 35 -10.66 4.32 6.87
N CYS A 36 -9.39 3.91 7.03
CA CYS A 36 -8.69 2.98 6.17
C CYS A 36 -9.33 1.59 6.26
N ASP A 37 -9.16 0.78 5.22
CA ASP A 37 -9.68 -0.58 5.17
C ASP A 37 -8.71 -1.58 5.80
N VAL A 38 -7.41 -1.35 5.66
CA VAL A 38 -6.36 -2.27 6.09
C VAL A 38 -5.09 -1.52 6.48
N VAL A 39 -4.36 -2.05 7.46
CA VAL A 39 -2.98 -1.65 7.73
C VAL A 39 -2.01 -2.67 7.15
N LYS A 40 -0.85 -2.20 6.68
CA LYS A 40 0.13 -3.09 6.06
C LYS A 40 1.51 -2.94 6.69
N PHE A 41 2.16 -4.07 6.90
CA PHE A 41 3.51 -4.20 7.44
C PHE A 41 4.46 -4.76 6.39
N GLN A 42 5.69 -5.00 6.78
CA GLN A 42 6.71 -5.68 6.00
C GLN A 42 7.27 -6.81 6.85
N LYS A 43 7.40 -8.00 6.27
CA LYS A 43 8.01 -9.16 6.94
C LYS A 43 9.26 -9.59 6.19
N ARG A 44 10.37 -9.71 6.92
CA ARG A 44 11.68 -10.11 6.39
C ARG A 44 12.30 -11.20 7.24
N ASN A 45 13.10 -12.04 6.58
CA ASN A 45 14.21 -12.71 7.24
C ASN A 45 15.47 -11.85 6.98
N PRO A 46 15.99 -11.10 7.97
CA PRO A 46 17.12 -10.19 7.75
C PRO A 46 18.35 -10.89 7.19
N ASP A 47 18.62 -12.15 7.57
CA ASP A 47 19.77 -12.91 7.05
C ASP A 47 19.68 -13.17 5.54
N VAL A 48 18.46 -13.32 5.01
CA VAL A 48 18.19 -13.58 3.60
C VAL A 48 18.11 -12.29 2.80
N CYS A 49 17.39 -11.29 3.34
CA CYS A 49 17.08 -10.05 2.61
C CYS A 49 18.21 -9.03 2.58
N VAL A 50 19.12 -9.04 3.58
CA VAL A 50 20.21 -8.08 3.63
C VAL A 50 21.37 -8.62 2.76
N PRO A 51 21.77 -7.88 1.70
CA PRO A 51 22.90 -8.27 0.88
C PRO A 51 24.18 -8.46 1.71
N GLU A 52 24.95 -9.50 1.44
CA GLU A 52 26.13 -9.87 2.24
C GLU A 52 27.10 -8.72 2.47
N HIS A 53 27.37 -7.94 1.41
CA HIS A 53 28.26 -6.78 1.47
C HIS A 53 27.75 -5.63 2.33
N GLN A 54 26.46 -5.62 2.70
CA GLN A 54 25.86 -4.60 3.55
C GLN A 54 25.73 -5.02 5.02
N LYS A 55 25.76 -6.31 5.32
CA LYS A 55 25.49 -6.82 6.69
C LYS A 55 26.35 -6.17 7.75
N THR A 56 27.62 -5.94 7.46
CA THR A 56 28.60 -5.39 8.41
C THR A 56 28.76 -3.87 8.35
N ILE A 57 28.05 -3.17 7.45
CA ILE A 57 28.13 -1.72 7.34
C ILE A 57 27.54 -1.09 8.62
N MET A 58 28.40 -0.32 9.33
CA MET A 58 27.99 0.37 10.55
C MET A 58 27.11 1.58 10.24
N ARG A 59 26.04 1.74 11.01
CA ARG A 59 25.10 2.87 10.92
C ARG A 59 24.86 3.47 12.29
N ASP A 60 24.72 4.79 12.34
CA ASP A 60 24.25 5.48 13.53
C ASP A 60 22.72 5.39 13.58
N THR A 61 22.20 4.93 14.69
CA THR A 61 20.77 4.72 14.92
C THR A 61 20.37 5.32 16.28
N PRO A 62 19.09 5.52 16.57
CA PRO A 62 18.64 5.99 17.89
C PRO A 62 19.03 5.07 19.04
N TRP A 63 19.32 3.80 18.74
CA TRP A 63 19.73 2.80 19.73
C TRP A 63 21.27 2.66 19.85
N GLY A 64 22.02 3.57 19.22
CA GLY A 64 23.48 3.53 19.15
C GLY A 64 24.00 3.09 17.79
N ARG A 65 25.34 3.01 17.68
CA ARG A 65 26.00 2.57 16.45
C ARG A 65 26.00 1.05 16.36
N MET A 66 25.39 0.51 15.30
CA MET A 66 25.25 -0.94 15.09
C MET A 66 25.41 -1.30 13.62
N SER A 67 25.59 -2.59 13.33
CA SER A 67 25.64 -3.08 11.95
C SER A 67 24.27 -2.93 11.26
N TYR A 68 24.26 -2.87 9.93
CA TYR A 68 23.00 -2.82 9.17
C TYR A 68 22.13 -4.04 9.41
N LEU A 69 22.75 -5.21 9.57
CA LEU A 69 22.02 -6.44 9.90
C LEU A 69 21.36 -6.34 11.29
N ASP A 70 22.09 -5.89 12.33
CA ASP A 70 21.55 -5.71 13.67
C ASP A 70 20.40 -4.71 13.68
N TYR A 71 20.55 -3.62 12.90
CA TYR A 71 19.46 -2.67 12.71
C TYR A 71 18.23 -3.31 12.10
N LYS A 72 18.39 -4.17 11.09
CA LYS A 72 17.27 -4.87 10.47
C LYS A 72 16.56 -5.81 11.45
N TYR A 73 17.32 -6.52 12.28
CA TYR A 73 16.75 -7.30 13.37
C TYR A 73 16.04 -6.42 14.41
N LYS A 74 16.59 -5.26 14.71
CA LYS A 74 16.00 -4.34 15.70
C LYS A 74 14.63 -3.82 15.32
N VAL A 75 14.36 -3.66 14.03
CA VAL A 75 13.06 -3.17 13.52
C VAL A 75 12.14 -4.26 13.03
N GLU A 76 12.60 -5.51 12.96
CA GLU A 76 11.78 -6.64 12.51
C GLU A 76 10.91 -7.16 13.66
N PHE A 77 9.66 -7.47 13.37
CA PHE A 77 8.75 -8.13 14.29
C PHE A 77 8.85 -9.66 14.18
N ASP A 78 8.78 -10.32 15.31
CA ASP A 78 8.75 -11.77 15.39
C ASP A 78 7.31 -12.34 15.47
N LYS A 79 7.19 -13.64 15.71
CA LYS A 79 5.88 -14.30 15.78
C LYS A 79 4.99 -13.79 16.92
N PRO A 80 5.45 -13.64 18.17
CA PRO A 80 4.70 -13.02 19.25
C PRO A 80 4.15 -11.64 18.91
N ASP A 81 4.95 -10.78 18.26
CA ASP A 81 4.52 -9.45 17.85
C ASP A 81 3.39 -9.51 16.81
N TYR A 82 3.51 -10.38 15.81
CA TYR A 82 2.46 -10.56 14.80
C TYR A 82 1.20 -11.22 15.36
N ASP A 83 1.31 -12.14 16.31
CA ASP A 83 0.16 -12.69 17.02
C ASP A 83 -0.60 -11.59 17.77
N GLU A 84 0.12 -10.66 18.41
CA GLU A 84 -0.46 -9.51 19.11
C GLU A 84 -1.08 -8.49 18.11
N ILE A 85 -0.43 -8.23 16.98
CA ILE A 85 -0.97 -7.38 15.90
C ILE A 85 -2.28 -7.98 15.37
N ASP A 86 -2.33 -9.28 15.12
CA ASP A 86 -3.51 -9.97 14.62
C ASP A 86 -4.69 -9.84 15.60
N LEU A 87 -4.45 -10.09 16.89
CA LEU A 87 -5.46 -9.92 17.92
C LEU A 87 -5.90 -8.44 18.04
N TYR A 88 -4.95 -7.52 17.99
CA TYR A 88 -5.24 -6.09 18.11
C TYR A 88 -6.07 -5.58 16.94
N CYS A 89 -5.69 -5.90 15.71
CA CYS A 89 -6.44 -5.53 14.50
C CYS A 89 -7.87 -6.09 14.54
N LYS A 90 -8.05 -7.36 14.94
CA LYS A 90 -9.37 -7.96 15.15
C LYS A 90 -10.19 -7.21 16.20
N SER A 91 -9.58 -6.80 17.31
CA SER A 91 -10.26 -6.02 18.36
C SER A 91 -10.70 -4.63 17.89
N LYS A 92 -10.00 -4.07 16.89
CA LYS A 92 -10.30 -2.76 16.30
C LYS A 92 -11.18 -2.85 15.05
N ASP A 93 -11.54 -4.04 14.61
CA ASP A 93 -12.30 -4.26 13.37
C ASP A 93 -11.62 -3.56 12.17
N ILE A 94 -10.33 -3.82 11.98
CA ILE A 94 -9.52 -3.41 10.83
C ILE A 94 -8.68 -4.59 10.38
N ASP A 95 -8.60 -4.81 9.07
CA ASP A 95 -7.75 -5.85 8.53
C ASP A 95 -6.26 -5.45 8.60
N TRP A 96 -5.40 -6.46 8.56
CA TRP A 96 -3.98 -6.25 8.38
C TRP A 96 -3.40 -7.17 7.30
N SER A 97 -2.29 -6.77 6.72
CA SER A 97 -1.50 -7.57 5.79
C SER A 97 -0.02 -7.21 5.90
N ALA A 98 0.82 -7.89 5.15
CA ALA A 98 2.24 -7.55 5.05
C ALA A 98 2.83 -7.89 3.69
N SER A 99 3.94 -7.23 3.36
CA SER A 99 4.79 -7.59 2.23
C SER A 99 5.83 -8.60 2.68
N PRO A 100 5.84 -9.85 2.18
CA PRO A 100 6.98 -10.74 2.35
C PRO A 100 8.16 -10.24 1.51
N TRP A 101 9.37 -10.32 2.08
CA TRP A 101 10.59 -9.95 1.38
C TRP A 101 11.45 -11.18 1.00
N ASP A 102 10.97 -12.37 1.34
CA ASP A 102 11.58 -13.67 1.06
C ASP A 102 10.54 -14.79 1.22
N ILE A 103 10.92 -15.99 0.82
CA ILE A 103 10.04 -17.18 0.89
C ILE A 103 9.70 -17.57 2.33
N ASP A 104 10.64 -17.44 3.28
CA ASP A 104 10.40 -17.76 4.68
C ASP A 104 9.32 -16.81 5.25
N SER A 105 9.42 -15.52 4.89
CA SER A 105 8.44 -14.49 5.24
C SER A 105 7.06 -14.76 4.62
N LEU A 106 7.02 -15.22 3.36
CA LEU A 106 5.76 -15.66 2.73
C LEU A 106 5.14 -16.85 3.48
N ASN A 107 5.95 -17.87 3.80
CA ASN A 107 5.50 -19.03 4.55
C ASN A 107 5.04 -18.67 5.96
N PHE A 108 5.66 -17.67 6.57
CA PHE A 108 5.23 -17.12 7.85
C PHE A 108 3.85 -16.46 7.74
N LEU A 109 3.65 -15.58 6.75
CA LEU A 109 2.40 -14.85 6.54
C LEU A 109 1.24 -15.76 6.14
N ASN A 110 1.49 -16.86 5.45
CA ASN A 110 0.48 -17.84 5.08
C ASN A 110 -0.19 -18.53 6.28
N LYS A 111 0.37 -18.40 7.49
CA LYS A 111 -0.22 -18.92 8.72
C LYS A 111 -1.33 -18.03 9.29
N TYR A 112 -1.49 -16.81 8.77
CA TYR A 112 -2.48 -15.84 9.21
C TYR A 112 -3.60 -15.69 8.17
N ASP A 113 -4.77 -15.34 8.66
CA ASP A 113 -5.93 -14.99 7.81
C ASP A 113 -5.86 -13.52 7.41
N ILE A 114 -4.98 -13.23 6.44
CA ILE A 114 -4.78 -11.89 5.89
C ILE A 114 -5.44 -11.79 4.51
N PRO A 115 -6.00 -10.61 4.13
CA PRO A 115 -6.82 -10.47 2.92
C PRO A 115 -6.03 -10.60 1.61
N PHE A 116 -4.75 -10.27 1.59
CA PHE A 116 -3.90 -10.33 0.41
C PHE A 116 -2.42 -10.48 0.77
N ILE A 117 -1.61 -10.86 -0.20
CA ILE A 117 -0.15 -10.76 -0.15
C ILE A 117 0.28 -9.57 -1.00
N LYS A 118 1.16 -8.71 -0.47
CA LYS A 118 1.68 -7.55 -1.19
C LYS A 118 3.11 -7.79 -1.67
N ILE A 119 3.31 -7.73 -2.98
CA ILE A 119 4.66 -7.73 -3.58
C ILE A 119 5.10 -6.27 -3.74
N PRO A 120 6.14 -5.83 -3.01
CA PRO A 120 6.64 -4.46 -3.13
C PRO A 120 7.39 -4.26 -4.46
N SER A 121 7.52 -3.02 -4.90
CA SER A 121 8.23 -2.69 -6.15
C SER A 121 9.63 -3.29 -6.25
N ALA A 122 10.35 -3.34 -5.13
CA ALA A 122 11.70 -3.91 -5.07
C ALA A 122 11.78 -5.40 -5.42
N LEU A 123 10.67 -6.13 -5.32
CA LEU A 123 10.61 -7.57 -5.55
C LEU A 123 9.73 -7.96 -6.75
N LEU A 124 9.37 -6.99 -7.60
CA LEU A 124 8.58 -7.27 -8.81
C LEU A 124 9.32 -8.20 -9.78
N THR A 125 10.64 -8.19 -9.76
CA THR A 125 11.50 -9.05 -10.60
C THR A 125 11.91 -10.36 -9.92
N ASP A 126 11.53 -10.57 -8.66
CA ASP A 126 11.69 -11.86 -7.97
C ASP A 126 10.57 -12.82 -8.38
N LEU A 127 10.74 -13.44 -9.54
CA LEU A 127 9.70 -14.30 -10.13
C LEU A 127 9.45 -15.57 -9.30
N GLU A 128 10.39 -16.04 -8.49
CA GLU A 128 10.15 -17.18 -7.62
C GLU A 128 9.26 -16.80 -6.43
N LEU A 129 9.51 -15.65 -5.80
CA LEU A 129 8.61 -15.14 -4.74
C LEU A 129 7.21 -14.89 -5.28
N ILE A 130 7.09 -14.30 -6.47
CA ILE A 130 5.80 -14.06 -7.14
C ILE A 130 5.06 -15.38 -7.40
N LYS A 131 5.76 -16.36 -7.94
CA LYS A 131 5.23 -17.69 -8.25
C LYS A 131 4.69 -18.39 -6.99
N GLU A 132 5.48 -18.42 -5.93
CA GLU A 132 5.06 -19.03 -4.66
C GLU A 132 3.92 -18.24 -4.01
N SER A 133 3.93 -16.89 -4.11
CA SER A 133 2.84 -16.05 -3.63
C SER A 133 1.52 -16.33 -4.38
N ALA A 134 1.57 -16.52 -5.70
CA ALA A 134 0.38 -16.84 -6.51
C ALA A 134 -0.24 -18.20 -6.13
N ARG A 135 0.54 -19.12 -5.56
CA ARG A 135 0.08 -20.44 -5.08
C ARG A 135 -0.57 -20.39 -3.71
N SER A 136 -0.46 -19.28 -2.99
CA SER A 136 -0.99 -19.13 -1.62
C SER A 136 -2.52 -19.05 -1.55
N ASN A 137 -3.23 -18.99 -2.67
CA ASN A 137 -4.68 -18.80 -2.79
C ASN A 137 -5.21 -17.48 -2.16
N LYS A 138 -4.33 -16.51 -1.91
CA LYS A 138 -4.69 -15.14 -1.50
C LYS A 138 -4.64 -14.20 -2.71
N GLU A 139 -5.40 -13.10 -2.66
CA GLU A 139 -5.24 -12.04 -3.66
C GLU A 139 -3.79 -11.52 -3.64
N LEU A 140 -3.22 -11.23 -4.81
CA LEU A 140 -1.93 -10.55 -4.91
C LEU A 140 -2.12 -9.08 -5.25
N ILE A 141 -1.43 -8.20 -4.54
CA ILE A 141 -1.29 -6.80 -4.91
C ILE A 141 0.18 -6.56 -5.24
N ILE A 142 0.50 -6.23 -6.50
CA ILE A 142 1.88 -5.99 -6.94
C ILE A 142 2.10 -4.51 -7.24
N SER A 143 3.22 -3.94 -6.80
CA SER A 143 3.62 -2.55 -7.12
C SER A 143 4.67 -2.50 -8.21
N THR A 144 4.60 -1.47 -9.08
CA THR A 144 5.37 -1.39 -10.33
C THR A 144 6.46 -0.32 -10.32
N GLY A 145 6.81 0.24 -9.17
CA GLY A 145 7.91 1.22 -9.09
C GLY A 145 9.24 0.62 -9.53
N MET A 146 10.10 1.43 -10.14
CA MET A 146 11.40 1.03 -10.70
C MET A 146 11.33 -0.02 -11.82
N SER A 147 10.15 -0.24 -12.42
CA SER A 147 9.96 -1.33 -13.38
C SER A 147 9.52 -0.82 -14.74
N THR A 148 9.97 -1.51 -15.77
CA THR A 148 9.48 -1.39 -17.14
C THR A 148 8.19 -2.18 -17.34
N LEU A 149 7.44 -1.89 -18.42
CA LEU A 149 6.25 -2.69 -18.75
C LEU A 149 6.60 -4.15 -19.04
N GLU A 150 7.77 -4.44 -19.57
CA GLU A 150 8.24 -5.80 -19.83
C GLU A 150 8.42 -6.58 -18.51
N GLU A 151 9.00 -5.95 -17.49
CA GLU A 151 9.13 -6.58 -16.16
C GLU A 151 7.77 -6.82 -15.51
N VAL A 152 6.81 -5.89 -15.68
CA VAL A 152 5.42 -6.09 -15.20
C VAL A 152 4.75 -7.23 -15.98
N ASP A 153 4.96 -7.34 -17.32
CA ASP A 153 4.45 -8.45 -18.12
C ASP A 153 4.96 -9.80 -17.61
N ASN A 154 6.28 -9.89 -17.32
CA ASN A 154 6.91 -11.10 -16.80
C ASN A 154 6.32 -11.51 -15.43
N ALA A 155 6.11 -10.53 -14.55
CA ALA A 155 5.48 -10.76 -13.25
C ALA A 155 4.05 -11.29 -13.40
N VAL A 156 3.22 -10.62 -14.22
CA VAL A 156 1.83 -11.03 -14.49
C VAL A 156 1.76 -12.40 -15.16
N GLN A 157 2.64 -12.68 -16.13
CA GLN A 157 2.70 -13.99 -16.77
C GLN A 157 3.08 -15.08 -15.78
N THR A 158 4.00 -14.79 -14.86
CA THR A 158 4.39 -15.71 -13.79
C THR A 158 3.23 -16.02 -12.87
N ILE A 159 2.45 -15.03 -12.46
CA ILE A 159 1.22 -15.23 -11.66
C ILE A 159 0.26 -16.17 -12.39
N LYS A 160 -0.06 -15.87 -13.65
CA LYS A 160 -1.00 -16.66 -14.46
C LYS A 160 -0.53 -18.09 -14.69
N ASN A 161 0.76 -18.30 -14.90
CA ASN A 161 1.35 -19.63 -15.10
C ASN A 161 1.37 -20.45 -13.78
N ALA A 162 1.58 -19.78 -12.63
CA ALA A 162 1.62 -20.45 -11.34
C ALA A 162 0.22 -20.86 -10.84
N ASN A 163 -0.77 -19.97 -11.05
CA ASN A 163 -2.16 -20.19 -10.69
C ASN A 163 -3.07 -19.31 -11.57
N SER A 164 -3.71 -19.92 -12.55
CA SER A 164 -4.61 -19.23 -13.50
C SER A 164 -5.83 -18.58 -12.83
N ASN A 165 -6.18 -19.00 -11.61
CA ASN A 165 -7.32 -18.46 -10.85
C ASN A 165 -6.88 -17.40 -9.82
N CYS A 166 -5.58 -17.12 -9.70
CA CYS A 166 -5.08 -16.12 -8.77
C CYS A 166 -5.65 -14.74 -9.12
N GLN A 167 -6.36 -14.15 -8.16
CA GLN A 167 -6.79 -12.75 -8.28
C GLN A 167 -5.59 -11.85 -8.02
N TYR A 168 -5.38 -10.86 -8.87
CA TYR A 168 -4.29 -9.90 -8.68
C TYR A 168 -4.72 -8.47 -9.03
N SER A 169 -4.09 -7.54 -8.37
CA SER A 169 -4.23 -6.10 -8.59
C SER A 169 -2.86 -5.46 -8.78
N ILE A 170 -2.77 -4.38 -9.55
CA ILE A 170 -1.52 -3.69 -9.85
C ILE A 170 -1.56 -2.28 -9.27
N LEU A 171 -0.53 -1.86 -8.53
CA LEU A 171 -0.39 -0.48 -8.08
C LEU A 171 0.66 0.24 -8.93
N HIS A 172 0.25 1.30 -9.61
CA HIS A 172 1.19 2.26 -10.15
C HIS A 172 1.94 2.95 -9.01
N CYS A 173 3.24 3.09 -9.14
CA CYS A 173 4.13 3.55 -8.07
C CYS A 173 5.39 4.20 -8.63
N ASN A 174 5.89 5.25 -7.98
CA ASN A 174 7.25 5.75 -8.11
C ASN A 174 7.99 5.46 -6.80
N SER A 175 9.16 4.82 -6.90
CA SER A 175 9.94 4.37 -5.74
C SER A 175 11.05 5.34 -5.31
N SER A 176 10.90 6.63 -5.56
CA SER A 176 11.67 7.68 -4.90
C SER A 176 11.00 8.07 -3.59
N TYR A 177 11.77 8.37 -2.52
CA TYR A 177 11.26 8.64 -1.17
C TYR A 177 11.85 9.95 -0.62
N PRO A 178 11.19 11.13 -0.80
CA PRO A 178 9.91 11.35 -1.48
C PRO A 178 10.02 11.33 -3.00
N ALA A 179 8.91 11.00 -3.68
CA ALA A 179 8.83 11.03 -5.13
C ALA A 179 8.60 12.47 -5.64
N PRO A 180 9.40 12.97 -6.63
CA PRO A 180 9.12 14.23 -7.30
C PRO A 180 7.76 14.18 -8.02
N ILE A 181 7.02 15.29 -7.99
CA ILE A 181 5.65 15.34 -8.56
C ILE A 181 5.68 15.14 -10.07
N GLU A 182 6.66 15.68 -10.75
CA GLU A 182 6.88 15.58 -12.20
C GLU A 182 7.13 14.13 -12.67
N ASP A 183 7.61 13.25 -11.78
CA ASP A 183 7.92 11.86 -12.09
C ASP A 183 6.78 10.89 -11.80
N LEU A 184 5.65 11.35 -11.23
CA LEU A 184 4.55 10.47 -10.81
C LEU A 184 3.79 9.83 -11.97
N ASN A 185 3.67 10.53 -13.10
CA ASN A 185 3.03 10.04 -14.32
C ASN A 185 1.71 9.27 -14.07
N LEU A 186 0.73 9.90 -13.41
CA LEU A 186 -0.54 9.25 -13.02
C LEU A 186 -1.31 8.63 -14.21
N LYS A 187 -1.05 9.06 -15.45
CA LYS A 187 -1.64 8.46 -16.64
C LYS A 187 -1.25 6.99 -16.84
N CYS A 188 -0.15 6.53 -16.24
CA CYS A 188 0.22 5.11 -16.24
C CYS A 188 -0.87 4.21 -15.62
N ILE A 189 -1.73 4.74 -14.74
CA ILE A 189 -2.87 3.99 -14.18
C ILE A 189 -3.79 3.51 -15.31
N ASN A 190 -4.11 4.39 -16.28
CA ASN A 190 -4.93 4.00 -17.45
C ASN A 190 -4.20 2.98 -18.32
N THR A 191 -2.90 3.19 -18.60
CA THR A 191 -2.08 2.24 -19.39
C THR A 191 -2.09 0.84 -18.77
N LEU A 192 -1.95 0.75 -17.43
CA LEU A 192 -1.98 -0.53 -16.72
C LEU A 192 -3.37 -1.17 -16.77
N GLN A 193 -4.45 -0.38 -16.62
CA GLN A 193 -5.82 -0.87 -16.74
C GLN A 193 -6.11 -1.45 -18.13
N GLU A 194 -5.74 -0.71 -19.18
CA GLU A 194 -5.95 -1.12 -20.58
C GLU A 194 -5.16 -2.39 -20.91
N ARG A 195 -3.91 -2.50 -20.41
CA ARG A 195 -3.04 -3.63 -20.73
C ARG A 195 -3.41 -4.91 -20.00
N TYR A 196 -3.69 -4.83 -18.69
CA TYR A 196 -3.83 -6.02 -17.84
C TYR A 196 -5.26 -6.40 -17.51
N GLN A 197 -6.23 -5.51 -17.78
CA GLN A 197 -7.68 -5.75 -17.54
C GLN A 197 -7.97 -6.24 -16.11
N CYS A 198 -7.24 -5.69 -15.12
CA CYS A 198 -7.38 -5.99 -13.70
C CYS A 198 -7.66 -4.73 -12.88
N ARG A 199 -7.86 -4.88 -11.58
CA ARG A 199 -7.92 -3.73 -10.68
C ARG A 199 -6.57 -3.03 -10.65
N VAL A 200 -6.57 -1.72 -10.82
CA VAL A 200 -5.37 -0.91 -10.72
C VAL A 200 -5.54 0.13 -9.61
N GLY A 201 -4.48 0.38 -8.90
CA GLY A 201 -4.41 1.35 -7.83
C GLY A 201 -3.18 2.25 -7.94
N TYR A 202 -2.96 3.03 -6.89
CA TYR A 202 -1.84 3.95 -6.77
C TYR A 202 -1.17 3.79 -5.40
N SER A 203 0.15 3.59 -5.39
CA SER A 203 0.99 3.61 -4.20
C SER A 203 1.89 4.85 -4.26
N GLY A 204 1.57 5.85 -3.46
CA GLY A 204 2.19 7.17 -3.52
C GLY A 204 3.25 7.40 -2.46
N HIS A 205 4.39 8.01 -2.85
CA HIS A 205 5.50 8.38 -1.97
C HIS A 205 5.84 9.88 -2.06
N GLU A 206 5.01 10.65 -2.75
CA GLU A 206 5.15 12.10 -2.89
C GLU A 206 4.70 12.85 -1.63
N PHE A 207 5.17 14.09 -1.49
CA PHE A 207 4.62 15.01 -0.51
C PHE A 207 3.21 15.47 -0.90
N GLY A 208 2.37 15.67 0.11
CA GLY A 208 1.01 16.14 -0.09
C GLY A 208 0.01 15.02 -0.35
N LEU A 209 -1.23 15.41 -0.67
CA LEU A 209 -2.36 14.49 -0.80
C LEU A 209 -3.06 14.61 -2.15
N THR A 210 -2.85 15.71 -2.86
CA THR A 210 -3.60 16.08 -4.07
C THR A 210 -3.45 15.05 -5.18
N THR A 211 -2.22 14.62 -5.45
CA THR A 211 -1.91 13.65 -6.51
C THR A 211 -2.48 12.27 -6.19
N THR A 212 -2.40 11.85 -4.93
CA THR A 212 -3.05 10.62 -4.47
C THR A 212 -4.57 10.68 -4.66
N ILE A 213 -5.24 11.79 -4.28
CA ILE A 213 -6.68 11.97 -4.50
C ILE A 213 -6.98 12.00 -6.01
N ALA A 214 -6.19 12.72 -6.79
CA ALA A 214 -6.37 12.81 -8.24
C ALA A 214 -6.21 11.47 -8.98
N SER A 215 -5.42 10.53 -8.44
CA SER A 215 -5.25 9.20 -9.04
C SER A 215 -6.57 8.43 -9.20
N ILE A 216 -7.57 8.75 -8.38
CA ILE A 216 -8.92 8.17 -8.47
C ILE A 216 -9.61 8.63 -9.76
N CYS A 217 -9.38 9.87 -10.22
CA CYS A 217 -9.89 10.36 -11.50
C CYS A 217 -9.25 9.62 -12.70
N MET A 218 -8.07 9.03 -12.50
CA MET A 218 -7.43 8.14 -13.47
C MET A 218 -7.91 6.68 -13.37
N GLY A 219 -8.84 6.39 -12.46
CA GLY A 219 -9.42 5.06 -12.28
C GLY A 219 -8.75 4.21 -11.20
N ALA A 220 -7.86 4.77 -10.37
CA ALA A 220 -7.32 4.04 -9.24
C ALA A 220 -8.44 3.61 -8.28
N SER A 221 -8.49 2.31 -7.96
CA SER A 221 -9.47 1.71 -7.06
C SER A 221 -8.86 1.16 -5.76
N ILE A 222 -7.53 1.21 -5.67
CA ILE A 222 -6.74 0.88 -4.47
C ILE A 222 -5.78 2.03 -4.25
N ILE A 223 -5.72 2.53 -3.03
CA ILE A 223 -4.78 3.59 -2.63
C ILE A 223 -3.90 3.06 -1.50
N GLU A 224 -2.59 3.17 -1.66
CA GLU A 224 -1.61 2.84 -0.62
C GLU A 224 -0.78 4.08 -0.29
N ARG A 225 -0.65 4.43 0.98
CA ARG A 225 0.24 5.48 1.47
C ARG A 225 0.92 5.04 2.76
N HIS A 226 2.23 5.32 2.84
CA HIS A 226 2.94 5.21 4.11
C HIS A 226 2.33 6.13 5.16
N VAL A 227 2.24 5.63 6.40
CA VAL A 227 1.72 6.37 7.55
C VAL A 227 2.76 6.46 8.66
N THR A 228 2.78 7.58 9.38
CA THR A 228 3.66 7.81 10.51
C THR A 228 2.94 8.58 11.61
N LEU A 229 3.43 8.50 12.83
CA LEU A 229 3.01 9.39 13.92
C LEU A 229 3.55 10.80 13.71
N ASP A 230 4.82 10.91 13.28
CA ASP A 230 5.53 12.16 13.05
C ASP A 230 6.65 11.93 12.04
N ARG A 231 6.70 12.73 10.96
CA ARG A 231 7.70 12.65 9.89
C ARG A 231 9.12 12.94 10.34
N THR A 232 9.30 13.54 11.50
CA THR A 232 10.62 13.81 12.10
C THR A 232 11.20 12.61 12.85
N MET A 233 10.39 11.54 13.03
CA MET A 233 10.88 10.28 13.59
C MET A 233 11.99 9.69 12.72
N TRP A 234 12.87 8.93 13.36
CA TRP A 234 13.96 8.26 12.66
C TRP A 234 13.43 7.10 11.80
N GLY A 235 13.91 7.01 10.56
CA GLY A 235 13.54 5.94 9.61
C GLY A 235 13.50 6.45 8.17
N THR A 236 13.75 5.57 7.21
CA THR A 236 13.84 5.92 5.79
C THR A 236 12.51 6.35 5.19
N ASP A 237 11.40 5.83 5.71
CA ASP A 237 10.09 5.99 5.12
C ASP A 237 9.25 7.09 5.82
N GLN A 238 9.72 7.58 6.98
CA GLN A 238 9.00 8.56 7.79
C GLN A 238 8.72 9.87 7.03
N MET A 239 9.72 10.38 6.31
CA MET A 239 9.62 11.69 5.66
C MET A 239 8.55 11.73 4.56
N CYS A 240 8.37 10.67 3.77
CA CYS A 240 7.35 10.59 2.72
C CYS A 240 5.97 10.13 3.24
N SER A 241 5.88 9.79 4.52
CA SER A 241 4.67 9.24 5.13
C SER A 241 3.64 10.32 5.43
N VAL A 242 2.39 9.89 5.53
CA VAL A 242 1.26 10.74 5.89
C VAL A 242 1.06 10.69 7.40
N GLU A 243 1.04 11.87 8.04
CA GLU A 243 0.78 12.03 9.47
C GLU A 243 -0.73 11.91 9.78
N PRO A 244 -1.14 11.75 11.05
CA PRO A 244 -2.53 11.43 11.42
C PRO A 244 -3.59 12.37 10.83
N GLN A 245 -3.38 13.68 10.94
CA GLN A 245 -4.31 14.66 10.38
C GLN A 245 -4.37 14.61 8.85
N GLY A 246 -3.21 14.36 8.23
CA GLY A 246 -3.10 14.16 6.78
C GLY A 246 -3.88 12.93 6.32
N LEU A 247 -3.78 11.81 7.06
CA LEU A 247 -4.48 10.58 6.74
C LEU A 247 -6.00 10.73 6.82
N ILE A 248 -6.51 11.38 7.87
CA ILE A 248 -7.95 11.68 8.00
C ILE A 248 -8.43 12.54 6.82
N LYS A 249 -7.67 13.58 6.45
CA LYS A 249 -8.01 14.44 5.30
C LYS A 249 -7.95 13.67 3.98
N LEU A 250 -6.95 12.80 3.81
CA LEU A 250 -6.80 11.97 2.61
C LEU A 250 -8.01 11.05 2.43
N VAL A 251 -8.32 10.25 3.45
CA VAL A 251 -9.43 9.29 3.39
C VAL A 251 -10.76 9.99 3.16
N ARG A 252 -10.98 11.12 3.83
CA ARG A 252 -12.16 11.94 3.60
C ARG A 252 -12.23 12.45 2.16
N GLY A 253 -11.15 13.04 1.64
CA GLY A 253 -11.09 13.55 0.27
C GLY A 253 -11.29 12.44 -0.78
N ILE A 254 -10.77 11.25 -0.54
CA ILE A 254 -11.00 10.06 -1.37
C ILE A 254 -12.50 9.72 -1.41
N LYS A 255 -13.16 9.64 -0.26
CA LYS A 255 -14.59 9.30 -0.16
C LYS A 255 -15.47 10.37 -0.81
N GLU A 256 -15.18 11.64 -0.56
CA GLU A 256 -15.90 12.78 -1.17
C GLU A 256 -15.74 12.79 -2.69
N LEU A 257 -14.52 12.61 -3.20
CA LEU A 257 -14.27 12.58 -4.64
C LEU A 257 -14.96 11.40 -5.31
N ASN A 258 -14.88 10.20 -4.71
CA ASN A 258 -15.52 9.00 -5.25
C ASN A 258 -17.05 9.18 -5.38
N LEU A 259 -17.69 9.85 -4.44
CA LEU A 259 -19.10 10.22 -4.53
C LEU A 259 -19.36 11.29 -5.60
N ALA A 260 -18.46 12.26 -5.72
CA ALA A 260 -18.61 13.37 -6.65
C ALA A 260 -18.41 12.99 -8.12
N LEU A 261 -17.67 11.91 -8.40
CA LEU A 261 -17.45 11.42 -9.76
C LEU A 261 -18.77 11.00 -10.45
N GLY A 262 -19.74 10.47 -9.72
CA GLY A 262 -21.05 10.11 -10.24
C GLY A 262 -21.03 9.06 -11.36
N ASP A 263 -22.11 9.06 -12.17
CA ASP A 263 -22.32 8.11 -13.28
C ASP A 263 -22.00 8.69 -14.67
N GLY A 264 -21.67 9.98 -14.75
CA GLY A 264 -21.41 10.69 -16.00
C GLY A 264 -22.69 11.09 -16.76
N GLU A 265 -23.87 10.75 -16.29
CA GLU A 265 -25.13 11.13 -16.94
C GLU A 265 -25.50 12.60 -16.60
N LYS A 266 -25.66 13.44 -17.61
CA LYS A 266 -26.10 14.83 -17.41
C LYS A 266 -27.61 14.88 -17.25
N LYS A 267 -28.07 14.96 -16.02
CA LYS A 267 -29.50 15.03 -15.65
C LYS A 267 -29.78 16.14 -14.64
N VAL A 268 -31.06 16.54 -14.55
CA VAL A 268 -31.50 17.45 -13.49
C VAL A 268 -31.67 16.64 -12.21
N THR A 269 -30.94 17.01 -11.19
CA THR A 269 -31.05 16.35 -9.88
C THR A 269 -32.32 16.79 -9.13
N ALA A 270 -32.76 15.99 -8.18
CA ALA A 270 -33.97 16.33 -7.38
C ALA A 270 -33.84 17.71 -6.71
N ASN A 271 -32.64 18.05 -6.24
CA ASN A 271 -32.38 19.34 -5.58
C ASN A 271 -32.41 20.54 -6.57
N GLU A 272 -32.20 20.29 -7.85
CA GLU A 272 -32.23 21.35 -8.88
C GLU A 272 -33.65 21.64 -9.42
N ILE A 273 -34.60 20.72 -9.22
CA ILE A 273 -35.94 20.85 -9.82
C ILE A 273 -36.63 22.20 -9.42
N GLU A 274 -36.64 22.52 -8.16
CA GLU A 274 -37.29 23.76 -7.66
C GLU A 274 -36.47 25.00 -8.08
N ILE A 275 -35.16 24.91 -8.08
CA ILE A 275 -34.28 25.98 -8.56
C ILE A 275 -34.50 26.20 -10.05
N ARG A 276 -34.63 25.14 -10.82
CA ARG A 276 -34.90 25.21 -12.27
C ARG A 276 -36.24 25.92 -12.55
N LYS A 277 -37.33 25.57 -11.82
CA LYS A 277 -38.64 26.23 -11.96
C LYS A 277 -38.58 27.72 -11.64
N LYS A 278 -37.79 28.12 -10.65
CA LYS A 278 -37.63 29.51 -10.23
C LYS A 278 -36.78 30.35 -11.19
N LEU A 279 -35.76 29.78 -11.79
CA LEU A 279 -34.75 30.52 -12.57
C LEU A 279 -34.93 30.42 -14.08
N ARG A 280 -35.69 29.46 -14.59
CA ARG A 280 -35.96 29.31 -16.04
C ARG A 280 -37.39 29.70 -16.37
N LYS A 281 -37.53 30.55 -17.41
CA LYS A 281 -38.79 30.92 -18.03
C LYS A 281 -39.29 29.82 -18.93
#